data_103ab93179c62b2b06e6aa9604684767
#
_entry.id   103ab93179c62b2b06e6aa9604684767
#
_cell.length_a   1.000
_cell.length_b   1.000
_cell.length_c   1.000
_cell.angle_alpha   90.00
_cell.angle_beta   90.00
_cell.angle_gamma   90.00
#
_symmetry.space_group_name_H-M   'P 1'
#
loop_
_entity.id
_entity.type
_entity.pdbx_description
1 polymer ?
#
loop_
_entity_poly.entity_id
_entity_poly.type
_entity_poly.pdbx_seq_one_letter_code
_entity_poly.pdbx_strand_id
1 'polypeptide(L)'
;MPRPRLVLLDFDGVLASYSHAVRFSHLARSSGCAPERVRRALMDDGLEARYDAGLLSTGEYLHQLGDAIGAGIDAASWCAARRASTHVDPDTEACVSALAGRVAVGILSNNGLLMCEVIRALVPSWFPRLDGAMLLSGALGARKPEPAAFQRALAHFGASAGNTLFVDDSATHVAAAAGLGLDARQAEEPAALQRILSDAGLA
;
A
#
# COMPACT_ATOMS: atom_id res chain seq x y z
N MET A 1 25.92 2.24 -7.87
CA MET A 1 25.02 1.43 -8.70
C MET A 1 24.52 2.26 -9.86
N PRO A 2 24.11 1.68 -11.01
CA PRO A 2 23.49 2.45 -12.08
C PRO A 2 22.18 3.07 -11.55
N ARG A 3 21.81 4.24 -12.08
CA ARG A 3 20.56 4.92 -11.72
C ARG A 3 19.36 4.02 -12.01
N PRO A 4 18.41 3.84 -11.08
CA PRO A 4 17.26 2.98 -11.28
C PRO A 4 16.36 3.52 -12.41
N ARG A 5 15.73 2.60 -13.15
CA ARG A 5 14.72 2.90 -14.18
C ARG A 5 13.30 2.81 -13.67
N LEU A 6 13.10 2.08 -12.56
CA LEU A 6 11.85 1.93 -11.86
C LEU A 6 12.06 2.13 -10.36
N VAL A 7 11.17 2.85 -9.72
CA VAL A 7 11.06 2.94 -8.25
C VAL A 7 9.73 2.32 -7.86
N LEU A 8 9.77 1.23 -7.11
CA LEU A 8 8.61 0.60 -6.49
C LEU A 8 8.56 0.97 -5.02
N LEU A 9 7.45 1.55 -4.57
CA LEU A 9 7.25 2.04 -3.23
C LEU A 9 6.11 1.28 -2.55
N ASP A 10 6.29 0.87 -1.31
CA ASP A 10 5.14 0.51 -0.50
C ASP A 10 4.32 1.76 -0.19
N PHE A 11 3.07 1.57 0.20
CA PHE A 11 2.20 2.69 0.55
C PHE A 11 2.17 2.93 2.06
N ASP A 12 1.68 1.97 2.83
CA ASP A 12 1.57 2.10 4.29
C ASP A 12 2.96 1.97 4.94
N GLY A 13 3.36 2.94 5.76
CA GLY A 13 4.69 2.97 6.40
C GLY A 13 5.78 3.67 5.57
N VAL A 14 5.62 3.81 4.24
CA VAL A 14 6.59 4.48 3.36
C VAL A 14 6.03 5.79 2.80
N LEU A 15 4.91 5.72 2.08
CA LEU A 15 4.26 6.89 1.47
C LEU A 15 3.24 7.54 2.38
N ALA A 16 2.68 6.77 3.31
CA ALA A 16 1.69 7.25 4.25
C ALA A 16 1.86 6.62 5.62
N SER A 17 1.67 7.39 6.67
CA SER A 17 1.45 6.85 8.01
C SER A 17 0.04 6.29 8.11
N TYR A 18 -0.12 5.20 8.89
CA TYR A 18 -1.39 4.53 9.05
C TYR A 18 -1.63 4.10 10.50
N SER A 19 -2.86 4.28 10.97
CA SER A 19 -3.27 3.91 12.33
C SER A 19 -4.45 2.94 12.33
N HIS A 20 -4.19 1.68 12.66
CA HIS A 20 -5.24 0.68 12.89
C HIS A 20 -6.27 1.15 13.93
N ALA A 21 -5.80 1.73 15.05
CA ALA A 21 -6.66 2.18 16.12
C ALA A 21 -7.67 3.26 15.69
N VAL A 22 -7.22 4.21 14.86
CA VAL A 22 -8.10 5.25 14.30
C VAL A 22 -9.13 4.63 13.36
N ARG A 23 -8.71 3.71 12.47
CA ARG A 23 -9.61 3.00 11.56
C ARG A 23 -10.68 2.21 12.32
N PHE A 24 -10.27 1.41 13.30
CA PHE A 24 -11.20 0.61 14.10
C PHE A 24 -12.20 1.48 14.85
N SER A 25 -11.74 2.58 15.45
CA SER A 25 -12.61 3.54 16.13
C SER A 25 -13.58 4.22 15.19
N HIS A 26 -13.17 4.52 13.94
CA HIS A 26 -14.03 5.13 12.94
C HIS A 26 -15.14 4.17 12.50
N LEU A 27 -14.80 2.93 12.14
CA LEU A 27 -15.77 1.90 11.77
C LEU A 27 -16.70 1.55 12.93
N ALA A 28 -16.19 1.47 14.15
CA ALA A 28 -16.98 1.18 15.34
C ALA A 28 -18.04 2.25 15.61
N ARG A 29 -17.68 3.53 15.45
CA ARG A 29 -18.63 4.64 15.63
C ARG A 29 -19.76 4.61 14.62
N SER A 30 -19.46 4.32 13.36
CA SER A 30 -20.48 4.24 12.30
C SER A 30 -21.42 3.04 12.47
N SER A 31 -20.97 1.98 13.12
CA SER A 31 -21.74 0.74 13.33
C SER A 31 -22.34 0.61 14.74
N GLY A 32 -22.01 1.51 15.68
CA GLY A 32 -22.47 1.43 17.06
C GLY A 32 -21.89 0.26 17.86
N CYS A 33 -20.75 -0.29 17.45
CA CYS A 33 -20.06 -1.39 18.13
C CYS A 33 -18.78 -0.92 18.85
N ALA A 34 -18.15 -1.81 19.62
CA ALA A 34 -16.85 -1.55 20.22
C ALA A 34 -15.71 -1.71 19.19
N PRO A 35 -14.63 -0.87 19.24
CA PRO A 35 -13.48 -0.98 18.36
C PRO A 35 -12.82 -2.36 18.36
N GLU A 36 -12.83 -3.06 19.49
CA GLU A 36 -12.29 -4.40 19.68
C GLU A 36 -13.02 -5.44 18.81
N ARG A 37 -14.31 -5.23 18.55
CA ARG A 37 -15.09 -6.10 17.65
C ARG A 37 -14.63 -5.94 16.21
N VAL A 38 -14.37 -4.69 15.79
CA VAL A 38 -13.80 -4.40 14.47
C VAL A 38 -12.40 -5.00 14.33
N ARG A 39 -11.54 -4.79 15.34
CA ARG A 39 -10.19 -5.35 15.37
C ARG A 39 -10.23 -6.88 15.24
N ARG A 40 -11.08 -7.55 16.02
CA ARG A 40 -11.24 -9.01 15.96
C ARG A 40 -11.61 -9.46 14.55
N ALA A 41 -12.66 -8.88 13.96
CA ALA A 41 -13.13 -9.27 12.63
C ALA A 41 -12.02 -9.11 11.56
N LEU A 42 -11.35 -7.96 11.54
CA LEU A 42 -10.37 -7.65 10.52
C LEU A 42 -9.05 -8.42 10.72
N MET A 43 -8.53 -8.45 11.95
CA MET A 43 -7.18 -8.93 12.23
C MET A 43 -7.18 -10.37 12.77
N ASP A 44 -7.91 -10.65 13.84
CA ASP A 44 -7.82 -11.95 14.53
C ASP A 44 -8.52 -13.07 13.73
N ASP A 45 -9.68 -12.75 13.14
CA ASP A 45 -10.43 -13.67 12.27
C ASP A 45 -9.88 -13.70 10.83
N GLY A 46 -8.87 -12.86 10.53
CA GLY A 46 -8.13 -12.85 9.27
C GLY A 46 -8.91 -12.32 8.07
N LEU A 47 -9.99 -11.58 8.27
CA LEU A 47 -10.84 -11.08 7.17
C LEU A 47 -10.07 -10.14 6.24
N GLU A 48 -9.29 -9.21 6.83
CA GLU A 48 -8.42 -8.29 6.07
C GLU A 48 -7.39 -9.06 5.24
N ALA A 49 -6.69 -10.02 5.87
CA ALA A 49 -5.65 -10.80 5.19
C ALA A 49 -6.20 -11.59 3.99
N ARG A 50 -7.44 -12.08 4.06
CA ARG A 50 -8.12 -12.77 2.95
C ARG A 50 -8.47 -11.82 1.82
N TYR A 51 -8.92 -10.61 2.14
CA TYR A 51 -9.23 -9.58 1.15
C TYR A 51 -7.97 -9.06 0.46
N ASP A 52 -6.90 -8.80 1.22
CA ASP A 52 -5.61 -8.38 0.70
C ASP A 52 -4.91 -9.46 -0.14
N ALA A 53 -5.23 -10.73 0.10
CA ALA A 53 -4.78 -11.85 -0.72
C ALA A 53 -5.61 -12.06 -2.00
N GLY A 54 -6.71 -11.29 -2.19
CA GLY A 54 -7.61 -11.46 -3.32
C GLY A 54 -8.52 -12.69 -3.24
N LEU A 55 -8.66 -13.28 -2.04
CA LEU A 55 -9.51 -14.45 -1.80
C LEU A 55 -10.99 -14.09 -1.62
N LEU A 56 -11.28 -12.81 -1.50
CA LEU A 56 -12.62 -12.25 -1.38
C LEU A 56 -12.80 -11.12 -2.39
N SER A 57 -13.95 -11.09 -3.03
CA SER A 57 -14.40 -9.88 -3.73
C SER A 57 -14.67 -8.76 -2.72
N THR A 58 -14.67 -7.52 -3.19
CA THR A 58 -15.01 -6.36 -2.35
C THR A 58 -16.39 -6.50 -1.70
N GLY A 59 -17.38 -7.03 -2.44
CA GLY A 59 -18.74 -7.26 -1.92
C GLY A 59 -18.76 -8.28 -0.79
N GLU A 60 -18.09 -9.43 -0.97
CA GLU A 60 -17.99 -10.47 0.06
C GLU A 60 -17.25 -9.97 1.30
N TYR A 61 -16.16 -9.22 1.12
CA TYR A 61 -15.41 -8.63 2.22
C TYR A 61 -16.27 -7.67 3.04
N LEU A 62 -16.96 -6.72 2.40
CA LEU A 62 -17.82 -5.74 3.08
C LEU A 62 -19.01 -6.40 3.76
N HIS A 63 -19.59 -7.43 3.13
CA HIS A 63 -20.70 -8.20 3.73
C HIS A 63 -20.22 -8.92 4.99
N GLN A 64 -19.13 -9.69 4.92
CA GLN A 64 -18.59 -10.42 6.06
C GLN A 64 -18.16 -9.46 7.20
N LEU A 65 -17.59 -8.30 6.87
CA LEU A 65 -17.28 -7.28 7.87
C LEU A 65 -18.57 -6.76 8.54
N GLY A 66 -19.59 -6.43 7.75
CA GLY A 66 -20.87 -5.97 8.25
C GLY A 66 -21.52 -6.98 9.21
N ASP A 67 -21.56 -8.26 8.84
CA ASP A 67 -22.06 -9.34 9.69
C ASP A 67 -21.28 -9.45 11.00
N ALA A 68 -19.93 -9.41 10.91
CA ALA A 68 -19.06 -9.52 12.07
C ALA A 68 -19.25 -8.37 13.06
N ILE A 69 -19.50 -7.15 12.59
CA ILE A 69 -19.65 -5.97 13.48
C ILE A 69 -21.12 -5.66 13.80
N GLY A 70 -22.08 -6.31 13.12
CA GLY A 70 -23.51 -6.17 13.36
C GLY A 70 -24.13 -4.94 12.70
N ALA A 71 -23.55 -4.41 11.64
CA ALA A 71 -24.06 -3.26 10.88
C ALA A 71 -23.59 -3.31 9.43
N GLY A 72 -24.42 -2.88 8.48
CA GLY A 72 -24.02 -2.79 7.08
C GLY A 72 -22.87 -1.81 6.88
N ILE A 73 -21.83 -2.24 6.17
CA ILE A 73 -20.70 -1.41 5.77
C ILE A 73 -20.66 -1.36 4.25
N ASP A 74 -20.76 -0.16 3.71
CA ASP A 74 -20.55 0.08 2.28
C ASP A 74 -19.12 0.53 1.96
N ALA A 75 -18.76 0.56 0.68
CA ALA A 75 -17.45 0.97 0.20
C ALA A 75 -17.11 2.42 0.62
N ALA A 76 -18.10 3.32 0.63
CA ALA A 76 -17.90 4.72 1.00
C ALA A 76 -17.50 4.86 2.49
N SER A 77 -18.21 4.17 3.37
CA SER A 77 -17.92 4.13 4.81
C SER A 77 -16.54 3.51 5.10
N TRP A 78 -16.21 2.42 4.41
CA TRP A 78 -14.90 1.79 4.52
C TRP A 78 -13.78 2.74 4.06
N CYS A 79 -13.93 3.36 2.89
CA CYS A 79 -12.97 4.34 2.37
C CYS A 79 -12.84 5.56 3.27
N ALA A 80 -13.94 6.03 3.87
CA ALA A 80 -13.90 7.13 4.83
C ALA A 80 -13.09 6.77 6.08
N ALA A 81 -13.29 5.57 6.63
CA ALA A 81 -12.52 5.08 7.78
C ALA A 81 -11.03 4.93 7.45
N ARG A 82 -10.72 4.42 6.25
CA ARG A 82 -9.34 4.26 5.79
C ARG A 82 -8.66 5.62 5.59
N ARG A 83 -9.32 6.59 4.97
CA ARG A 83 -8.80 7.96 4.82
C ARG A 83 -8.59 8.66 6.16
N ALA A 84 -9.52 8.52 7.09
CA ALA A 84 -9.39 9.12 8.42
C ALA A 84 -8.20 8.56 9.23
N SER A 85 -7.72 7.38 8.89
CA SER A 85 -6.63 6.67 9.56
C SER A 85 -5.29 6.71 8.80
N THR A 86 -5.24 7.37 7.64
CA THR A 86 -4.08 7.41 6.76
C THR A 86 -3.69 8.86 6.49
N HIS A 87 -2.42 9.18 6.64
CA HIS A 87 -1.91 10.53 6.40
C HIS A 87 -0.67 10.47 5.51
N VAL A 88 -0.69 11.24 4.42
CA VAL A 88 0.47 11.46 3.55
C VAL A 88 1.09 12.80 3.92
N ASP A 89 2.37 12.78 4.26
CA ASP A 89 3.11 13.99 4.58
C ASP A 89 3.35 14.82 3.31
N PRO A 90 3.20 16.16 3.35
CA PRO A 90 3.48 17.03 2.20
C PRO A 90 4.89 16.87 1.60
N ASP A 91 5.90 16.60 2.43
CA ASP A 91 7.27 16.38 1.96
C ASP A 91 7.38 15.05 1.18
N THR A 92 6.67 14.01 1.62
CA THR A 92 6.55 12.75 0.88
C THR A 92 5.83 12.96 -0.45
N GLU A 93 4.75 13.73 -0.45
CA GLU A 93 4.02 14.07 -1.68
C GLU A 93 4.91 14.83 -2.67
N ALA A 94 5.68 15.80 -2.20
CA ALA A 94 6.65 16.55 -3.01
C ALA A 94 7.76 15.64 -3.55
N CYS A 95 8.29 14.74 -2.73
CA CYS A 95 9.30 13.75 -3.12
C CYS A 95 8.84 12.88 -4.29
N VAL A 96 7.66 12.27 -4.19
CA VAL A 96 7.10 11.43 -5.26
C VAL A 96 6.83 12.25 -6.52
N SER A 97 6.34 13.46 -6.35
CA SER A 97 6.10 14.39 -7.47
C SER A 97 7.38 14.76 -8.21
N ALA A 98 8.50 14.92 -7.51
CA ALA A 98 9.80 15.24 -8.09
C ALA A 98 10.39 14.09 -8.92
N LEU A 99 9.97 12.84 -8.72
CA LEU A 99 10.38 11.69 -9.55
C LEU A 99 9.76 11.72 -10.94
N ALA A 100 8.72 12.51 -11.14
CA ALA A 100 7.98 12.60 -12.39
C ALA A 100 8.85 13.00 -13.58
N GLY A 101 8.78 12.21 -14.66
CA GLY A 101 9.57 12.43 -15.89
C GLY A 101 11.05 12.05 -15.75
N ARG A 102 11.51 11.68 -14.55
CA ARG A 102 12.90 11.28 -14.28
C ARG A 102 13.07 9.75 -14.22
N VAL A 103 12.06 9.05 -13.71
CA VAL A 103 12.05 7.60 -13.52
C VAL A 103 10.59 7.10 -13.49
N ALA A 104 10.37 5.84 -13.89
CA ALA A 104 9.08 5.21 -13.68
C ALA A 104 8.83 4.99 -12.17
N VAL A 105 7.60 5.27 -11.70
CA VAL A 105 7.22 5.09 -10.31
C VAL A 105 6.00 4.17 -10.25
N GLY A 106 6.02 3.19 -9.35
CA GLY A 106 4.89 2.34 -9.06
C GLY A 106 4.70 2.15 -7.55
N ILE A 107 3.47 1.84 -7.16
CA ILE A 107 3.12 1.41 -5.80
C ILE A 107 2.95 -0.11 -5.81
N LEU A 108 3.62 -0.81 -4.89
CA LEU A 108 3.44 -2.25 -4.66
C LEU A 108 3.06 -2.47 -3.20
N SER A 109 1.76 -2.64 -2.92
CA SER A 109 1.24 -2.66 -1.56
C SER A 109 0.35 -3.87 -1.27
N ASN A 110 0.45 -4.41 -0.05
CA ASN A 110 -0.38 -5.52 0.42
C ASN A 110 -1.73 -4.99 0.90
N ASN A 111 -2.61 -4.68 -0.04
CA ASN A 111 -3.93 -4.12 0.21
C ASN A 111 -4.97 -4.69 -0.75
N GLY A 112 -6.23 -4.69 -0.34
CA GLY A 112 -7.37 -5.00 -1.20
C GLY A 112 -7.75 -3.84 -2.13
N LEU A 113 -8.65 -4.13 -3.09
CA LEU A 113 -8.98 -3.22 -4.21
C LEU A 113 -9.51 -1.84 -3.81
N LEU A 114 -10.25 -1.73 -2.70
CA LEU A 114 -10.78 -0.44 -2.23
C LEU A 114 -9.67 0.60 -1.94
N MET A 115 -8.45 0.14 -1.71
CA MET A 115 -7.33 1.04 -1.46
C MET A 115 -6.99 1.94 -2.64
N CYS A 116 -7.30 1.54 -3.88
CA CYS A 116 -7.16 2.39 -5.06
C CYS A 116 -7.92 3.72 -4.91
N GLU A 117 -9.16 3.68 -4.44
CA GLU A 117 -9.99 4.87 -4.26
C GLU A 117 -9.47 5.74 -3.11
N VAL A 118 -8.99 5.11 -2.05
CA VAL A 118 -8.39 5.81 -0.91
C VAL A 118 -7.13 6.57 -1.34
N ILE A 119 -6.21 5.93 -2.05
CA ILE A 119 -4.97 6.57 -2.53
C ILE A 119 -5.29 7.72 -3.47
N ARG A 120 -6.22 7.54 -4.43
CA ARG A 120 -6.65 8.62 -5.33
C ARG A 120 -7.21 9.84 -4.60
N ALA A 121 -7.95 9.60 -3.53
CA ALA A 121 -8.54 10.69 -2.74
C ALA A 121 -7.52 11.40 -1.83
N LEU A 122 -6.49 10.69 -1.36
CA LEU A 122 -5.44 11.24 -0.49
C LEU A 122 -4.42 12.07 -1.28
N VAL A 123 -4.04 11.60 -2.47
CA VAL A 123 -2.98 12.21 -3.28
C VAL A 123 -3.40 12.38 -4.74
N PRO A 124 -4.42 13.20 -5.01
CA PRO A 124 -4.93 13.40 -6.37
C PRO A 124 -3.87 14.00 -7.31
N SER A 125 -2.89 14.72 -6.78
CA SER A 125 -1.76 15.31 -7.53
C SER A 125 -0.86 14.28 -8.21
N TRP A 126 -0.86 13.03 -7.75
CA TRP A 126 -0.07 11.94 -8.36
C TRP A 126 -0.74 11.36 -9.61
N PHE A 127 -2.01 11.68 -9.85
CA PHE A 127 -2.74 11.21 -11.03
C PHE A 127 -2.75 12.28 -12.14
N PRO A 128 -2.75 11.89 -13.42
CA PRO A 128 -2.90 10.52 -13.95
C PRO A 128 -1.61 9.66 -13.98
N ARG A 129 -0.46 10.14 -13.46
CA ARG A 129 0.82 9.42 -13.58
C ARG A 129 0.83 8.03 -12.97
N LEU A 130 0.12 7.84 -11.84
CA LEU A 130 -0.03 6.54 -11.20
C LEU A 130 -1.20 5.71 -11.75
N ASP A 131 -1.88 6.17 -12.82
CA ASP A 131 -2.88 5.34 -13.48
C ASP A 131 -2.23 4.08 -14.05
N GLY A 132 -2.73 2.92 -13.60
CA GLY A 132 -2.15 1.63 -13.94
C GLY A 132 -0.84 1.29 -13.21
N ALA A 133 -0.29 2.16 -12.38
CA ALA A 133 0.96 1.95 -11.66
C ALA A 133 0.79 1.57 -10.17
N MET A 134 -0.46 1.40 -9.71
CA MET A 134 -0.77 0.89 -8.36
C MET A 134 -1.04 -0.60 -8.41
N LEU A 135 -0.13 -1.38 -7.87
CA LEU A 135 -0.22 -2.84 -7.81
C LEU A 135 -0.60 -3.24 -6.38
N LEU A 136 -1.87 -3.52 -6.18
CA LEU A 136 -2.40 -3.99 -4.91
C LEU A 136 -2.46 -5.52 -4.90
N SER A 137 -2.05 -6.16 -3.83
CA SER A 137 -1.98 -7.62 -3.72
C SER A 137 -3.30 -8.31 -4.02
N GLY A 138 -4.43 -7.69 -3.62
CA GLY A 138 -5.77 -8.18 -3.91
C GLY A 138 -6.13 -8.29 -5.40
N ALA A 139 -5.52 -7.44 -6.26
CA ALA A 139 -5.64 -7.52 -7.71
C ALA A 139 -4.50 -8.30 -8.35
N LEU A 140 -3.31 -8.21 -7.75
CA LEU A 140 -2.10 -8.82 -8.28
C LEU A 140 -2.13 -10.35 -8.15
N GLY A 141 -2.91 -10.91 -7.21
CA GLY A 141 -2.98 -12.34 -6.90
C GLY A 141 -1.67 -12.89 -6.31
N ALA A 142 -0.86 -12.03 -5.72
CA ALA A 142 0.35 -12.35 -4.98
C ALA A 142 0.66 -11.20 -4.02
N ARG A 143 1.25 -11.49 -2.87
CA ARG A 143 1.55 -10.50 -1.82
C ARG A 143 3.02 -10.55 -1.42
N LYS A 144 3.59 -9.43 -1.04
CA LYS A 144 4.91 -9.38 -0.40
C LYS A 144 4.84 -10.18 0.94
N PRO A 145 5.84 -10.98 1.29
CA PRO A 145 7.16 -11.16 0.66
C PRO A 145 7.25 -12.26 -0.41
N GLU A 146 6.14 -12.75 -0.95
CA GLU A 146 6.15 -13.80 -1.96
C GLU A 146 6.94 -13.34 -3.21
N PRO A 147 7.87 -14.14 -3.76
CA PRO A 147 8.61 -13.81 -4.98
C PRO A 147 7.71 -13.43 -6.15
N ALA A 148 6.54 -14.06 -6.26
CA ALA A 148 5.56 -13.81 -7.32
C ALA A 148 5.06 -12.35 -7.33
N ALA A 149 4.95 -11.68 -6.17
CA ALA A 149 4.53 -10.28 -6.11
C ALA A 149 5.53 -9.36 -6.83
N PHE A 150 6.82 -9.53 -6.56
CA PHE A 150 7.88 -8.75 -7.19
C PHE A 150 8.03 -9.09 -8.67
N GLN A 151 7.98 -10.38 -9.03
CA GLN A 151 8.08 -10.82 -10.43
C GLN A 151 6.93 -10.26 -11.27
N ARG A 152 5.69 -10.29 -10.76
CA ARG A 152 4.52 -9.70 -11.45
C ARG A 152 4.63 -8.20 -11.56
N ALA A 153 5.13 -7.52 -10.53
CA ALA A 153 5.39 -6.08 -10.58
C ALA A 153 6.44 -5.74 -11.63
N LEU A 154 7.58 -6.42 -11.65
CA LEU A 154 8.62 -6.22 -12.66
C LEU A 154 8.10 -6.48 -14.09
N ALA A 155 7.33 -7.54 -14.29
CA ALA A 155 6.72 -7.87 -15.58
C ALA A 155 5.73 -6.78 -16.02
N HIS A 156 4.90 -6.27 -15.11
CA HIS A 156 3.94 -5.20 -15.37
C HIS A 156 4.63 -3.92 -15.89
N PHE A 157 5.76 -3.54 -15.31
CA PHE A 157 6.51 -2.36 -15.73
C PHE A 157 7.54 -2.64 -16.85
N GLY A 158 7.68 -3.88 -17.31
CA GLY A 158 8.74 -4.25 -18.26
C GLY A 158 10.15 -3.98 -17.72
N ALA A 159 10.34 -4.08 -16.41
CA ALA A 159 11.59 -3.75 -15.73
C ALA A 159 12.36 -5.01 -15.32
N SER A 160 13.67 -4.86 -15.11
CA SER A 160 14.52 -5.90 -14.53
C SER A 160 14.83 -5.59 -13.07
N ALA A 161 15.08 -6.63 -12.27
CA ALA A 161 15.40 -6.49 -10.86
C ALA A 161 16.60 -5.54 -10.62
N GLY A 162 17.69 -5.71 -11.35
CA GLY A 162 18.91 -4.91 -11.21
C GLY A 162 18.77 -3.42 -11.61
N ASN A 163 17.65 -3.03 -12.22
CA ASN A 163 17.34 -1.64 -12.55
C ASN A 163 16.16 -1.07 -11.74
N THR A 164 15.76 -1.76 -10.68
CA THR A 164 14.61 -1.39 -9.86
C THR A 164 15.05 -1.11 -8.42
N LEU A 165 14.72 0.10 -7.94
CA LEU A 165 14.76 0.43 -6.53
C LEU A 165 13.42 0.04 -5.89
N PHE A 166 13.44 -0.72 -4.82
CA PHE A 166 12.28 -1.05 -4.01
C PHE A 166 12.44 -0.47 -2.60
N VAL A 167 11.42 0.21 -2.11
CA VAL A 167 11.40 0.81 -0.77
C VAL A 167 10.19 0.34 0.00
N ASP A 168 10.41 -0.21 1.19
CA ASP A 168 9.38 -0.78 2.07
C ASP A 168 9.80 -0.61 3.53
N ASP A 169 8.88 -0.51 4.46
CA ASP A 169 9.17 -0.41 5.90
C ASP A 169 9.48 -1.77 6.54
N SER A 170 9.01 -2.85 5.94
CA SER A 170 9.17 -4.22 6.41
C SER A 170 10.53 -4.81 6.00
N ALA A 171 11.39 -5.10 6.98
CA ALA A 171 12.65 -5.80 6.74
C ALA A 171 12.47 -7.14 6.00
N THR A 172 11.36 -7.84 6.24
CA THR A 172 11.04 -9.11 5.56
C THR A 172 10.77 -8.90 4.07
N HIS A 173 10.05 -7.84 3.69
CA HIS A 173 9.78 -7.53 2.29
C HIS A 173 11.06 -7.08 1.58
N VAL A 174 11.87 -6.24 2.25
CA VAL A 174 13.17 -5.77 1.73
C VAL A 174 14.12 -6.95 1.49
N ALA A 175 14.24 -7.88 2.44
CA ALA A 175 15.09 -9.06 2.30
C ALA A 175 14.63 -9.95 1.11
N ALA A 176 13.33 -10.15 0.94
CA ALA A 176 12.77 -10.93 -0.16
C ALA A 176 13.05 -10.27 -1.52
N ALA A 177 12.88 -8.95 -1.64
CA ALA A 177 13.17 -8.20 -2.85
C ALA A 177 14.66 -8.22 -3.19
N ALA A 178 15.53 -8.03 -2.20
CA ALA A 178 16.99 -8.12 -2.37
C ALA A 178 17.44 -9.50 -2.84
N GLY A 179 16.81 -10.57 -2.31
CA GLY A 179 17.05 -11.94 -2.75
C GLY A 179 16.71 -12.21 -4.22
N LEU A 180 15.87 -11.36 -4.82
CA LEU A 180 15.53 -11.39 -6.24
C LEU A 180 16.40 -10.44 -7.10
N GLY A 181 17.35 -9.74 -6.46
CA GLY A 181 18.28 -8.84 -7.15
C GLY A 181 17.80 -7.41 -7.32
N LEU A 182 16.73 -6.99 -6.63
CA LEU A 182 16.34 -5.57 -6.57
C LEU A 182 17.31 -4.78 -5.66
N ASP A 183 17.51 -3.48 -5.95
CA ASP A 183 18.07 -2.55 -4.96
C ASP A 183 16.97 -2.26 -3.94
N ALA A 184 16.94 -3.05 -2.87
CA ALA A 184 15.88 -2.99 -1.87
C ALA A 184 16.38 -2.24 -0.62
N ARG A 185 15.61 -1.24 -0.19
CA ARG A 185 15.95 -0.36 0.93
C ARG A 185 14.82 -0.29 1.95
N GLN A 186 15.15 -0.37 3.23
CA GLN A 186 14.19 -0.22 4.30
C GLN A 186 13.99 1.25 4.67
N ALA A 187 12.73 1.70 4.71
CA ALA A 187 12.34 3.00 5.22
C ALA A 187 11.86 2.84 6.67
N GLU A 188 12.74 2.95 7.64
CA GLU A 188 12.43 2.78 9.07
C GLU A 188 11.65 3.96 9.66
N GLU A 189 11.64 5.09 8.97
CA GLU A 189 10.94 6.32 9.35
C GLU A 189 10.50 7.11 8.11
N PRO A 190 9.48 7.96 8.17
CA PRO A 190 8.98 8.70 7.01
C PRO A 190 10.05 9.53 6.28
N ALA A 191 10.98 10.14 7.03
CA ALA A 191 12.09 10.92 6.45
C ALA A 191 13.12 10.07 5.69
N ALA A 192 13.10 8.74 5.83
CA ALA A 192 14.05 7.85 5.16
C ALA A 192 13.88 7.85 3.64
N LEU A 193 12.65 8.02 3.14
CA LEU A 193 12.38 8.00 1.69
C LEU A 193 13.22 9.03 0.94
N GLN A 194 13.26 10.29 1.42
CA GLN A 194 14.03 11.35 0.77
C GLN A 194 15.54 11.02 0.71
N ARG A 195 16.10 10.50 1.81
CA ARG A 195 17.50 10.06 1.85
C ARG A 195 17.76 8.93 0.87
N ILE A 196 16.90 7.90 0.87
CA ILE A 196 17.03 6.75 -0.04
C ILE A 196 16.99 7.19 -1.51
N LEU A 197 16.09 8.10 -1.87
CA LEU A 197 15.99 8.63 -3.23
C LEU A 197 17.23 9.46 -3.61
N SER A 198 17.73 10.26 -2.68
CA SER A 198 18.98 11.04 -2.88
C SER A 198 20.19 10.13 -3.10
N ASP A 199 20.37 9.10 -2.29
CA ASP A 199 21.45 8.11 -2.41
C ASP A 199 21.37 7.31 -3.72
N ALA A 200 20.17 7.15 -4.26
CA ALA A 200 19.93 6.54 -5.58
C ALA A 200 20.11 7.52 -6.76
N GLY A 201 20.49 8.78 -6.50
CA GLY A 201 20.66 9.82 -7.52
C GLY A 201 19.36 10.31 -8.14
N LEU A 202 18.26 10.27 -7.38
CA LEU A 202 16.90 10.61 -7.84
C LEU A 202 16.37 11.93 -7.25
N ALA A 203 17.00 12.46 -6.21
CA ALA A 203 16.63 13.76 -5.62
C ALA A 203 17.14 14.94 -6.44
#